data_776fb0a4e864e6b5a1991bb1bc1ef2f9
#
_entry.id   776fb0a4e864e6b5a1991bb1bc1ef2f9
#
_cell.length_a   1.000
_cell.length_b   1.000
_cell.length_c   1.000
_cell.angle_alpha   90.00
_cell.angle_beta   90.00
_cell.angle_gamma   90.00
#
_symmetry.space_group_name_H-M   'P 1'
#
loop_
_entity.id
_entity.type
_entity.pdbx_description
1 polymer ?
#
loop_
_entity_poly.entity_id
_entity_poly.type
_entity_poly.pdbx_seq_one_letter_code
_entity_poly.pdbx_strand_id
1 'polypeptide(L)'
;MGKLIVSLSPHAHGTDTVERNMYGVIIALMPALLVSFYFFGIGSAIVCATSVAACVLFEWAINKFMLRNERTTICDGSAVLTGLLLGFNLPSNLPIWIIIIGALFAIGVGKMTYGGLGNNLFNPALVGRAALLVAFPAQMTTWPKVGQLGSYLDAETGATPLAIMKQAIKSGDATILDQLPSSLDLFLGNHPDGAGAMGEICALALLLGLAYMLWKKIITWHIPVSIIGTVFVISGLMHLASPVYANPVAVILSGGLMLGAIFMATDYVTSPMTPKGQIIYGVCIGVLTIVIRNWGAYPEGMSFAILIMNAFTPLINNYVKPKRFGEEVKK
;
A
#
# COMPACT_ATOMS: atom_id res chain seq x y z
N MET A 1 -24.93 7.14 47.79
CA MET A 1 -25.38 6.73 46.44
C MET A 1 -24.14 6.65 45.54
N GLY A 2 -23.76 5.45 45.14
CA GLY A 2 -22.65 5.29 44.19
C GLY A 2 -23.02 5.93 42.86
N LYS A 3 -22.10 6.75 42.28
CA LYS A 3 -22.29 7.33 40.95
C LYS A 3 -22.32 6.19 39.93
N LEU A 4 -23.44 6.01 39.25
CA LEU A 4 -23.52 5.11 38.10
C LEU A 4 -22.61 5.64 37.00
N ILE A 5 -21.66 4.81 36.56
CA ILE A 5 -20.80 5.14 35.42
C ILE A 5 -21.50 4.65 34.15
N VAL A 6 -21.94 5.59 33.32
CA VAL A 6 -22.52 5.27 32.02
C VAL A 6 -21.38 5.37 30.99
N SER A 7 -21.05 4.27 30.32
CA SER A 7 -20.10 4.23 29.25
C SER A 7 -20.79 3.92 27.92
N LEU A 8 -20.26 4.44 26.83
CA LEU A 8 -20.73 4.09 25.48
C LEU A 8 -20.29 2.66 25.13
N SER A 9 -21.11 1.95 24.36
CA SER A 9 -20.70 0.64 23.83
C SER A 9 -19.46 0.78 22.90
N PRO A 10 -18.60 -0.26 22.87
CA PRO A 10 -18.76 -1.58 23.47
C PRO A 10 -18.42 -1.60 24.96
N HIS A 11 -19.18 -2.36 25.74
CA HIS A 11 -18.96 -2.50 27.20
C HIS A 11 -17.95 -3.60 27.54
N ALA A 12 -17.60 -4.48 26.59
CA ALA A 12 -16.57 -5.48 26.75
C ALA A 12 -15.24 -4.92 26.24
N HIS A 13 -14.23 -4.88 27.10
CA HIS A 13 -12.89 -4.43 26.78
C HIS A 13 -11.96 -5.64 26.73
N GLY A 14 -11.31 -5.83 25.55
CA GLY A 14 -10.28 -6.85 25.36
C GLY A 14 -8.86 -6.26 25.45
N THR A 15 -7.87 -7.13 25.35
CA THR A 15 -6.44 -6.73 25.26
C THR A 15 -6.05 -6.17 23.90
N ASP A 16 -6.94 -6.27 22.92
CA ASP A 16 -6.71 -5.79 21.56
C ASP A 16 -7.12 -4.31 21.47
N THR A 17 -6.12 -3.44 21.43
CA THR A 17 -6.30 -2.00 21.25
C THR A 17 -5.92 -1.58 19.83
N VAL A 18 -6.47 -0.46 19.38
CA VAL A 18 -6.12 0.13 18.07
C VAL A 18 -4.61 0.42 18.02
N GLU A 19 -4.06 0.99 19.08
CA GLU A 19 -2.63 1.27 19.19
C GLU A 19 -1.78 0.01 18.97
N ARG A 20 -2.11 -1.08 19.68
CA ARG A 20 -1.38 -2.35 19.57
C ARG A 20 -1.37 -2.89 18.13
N ASN A 21 -2.50 -2.77 17.43
CA ASN A 21 -2.61 -3.21 16.04
C ASN A 21 -1.81 -2.30 15.10
N MET A 22 -1.86 -0.97 15.26
CA MET A 22 -1.08 -0.02 14.46
C MET A 22 0.43 -0.24 14.63
N TYR A 23 0.91 -0.36 15.86
CA TYR A 23 2.31 -0.71 16.12
C TYR A 23 2.67 -2.10 15.60
N GLY A 24 1.75 -3.06 15.65
CA GLY A 24 1.95 -4.38 15.05
C GLY A 24 2.20 -4.32 13.55
N VAL A 25 1.47 -3.49 12.82
CA VAL A 25 1.70 -3.27 11.38
C VAL A 25 3.03 -2.55 11.13
N ILE A 26 3.39 -1.56 11.97
CA ILE A 26 4.70 -0.88 11.88
C ILE A 26 5.84 -1.89 12.06
N ILE A 27 5.74 -2.79 13.05
CA ILE A 27 6.74 -3.85 13.27
C ILE A 27 6.80 -4.79 12.05
N ALA A 28 5.66 -5.13 11.45
CA ALA A 28 5.60 -5.96 10.25
C ALA A 28 6.29 -5.31 9.02
N LEU A 29 6.35 -3.97 8.97
CA LEU A 29 7.02 -3.21 7.92
C LEU A 29 8.53 -3.04 8.17
N MET A 30 9.04 -3.30 9.38
CA MET A 30 10.47 -3.12 9.71
C MET A 30 11.43 -3.92 8.82
N PRO A 31 11.16 -5.19 8.45
CA PRO A 31 12.02 -5.90 7.52
C PRO A 31 12.14 -5.19 6.16
N ALA A 32 11.02 -4.71 5.61
CA ALA A 32 11.01 -3.96 4.35
C ALA A 32 11.76 -2.62 4.48
N LEU A 33 11.65 -1.94 5.63
CA LEU A 33 12.37 -0.69 5.90
C LEU A 33 13.89 -0.91 5.95
N LEU A 34 14.35 -1.95 6.63
CA LEU A 34 15.77 -2.28 6.70
C LEU A 34 16.36 -2.63 5.32
N VAL A 35 15.61 -3.41 4.53
CA VAL A 35 15.99 -3.73 3.15
C VAL A 35 16.02 -2.48 2.28
N SER A 36 15.04 -1.58 2.41
CA SER A 36 15.02 -0.30 1.71
C SER A 36 16.27 0.55 2.03
N PHE A 37 16.68 0.62 3.29
CA PHE A 37 17.91 1.33 3.68
C PHE A 37 19.18 0.66 3.13
N TYR A 38 19.21 -0.66 3.06
CA TYR A 38 20.34 -1.39 2.49
C TYR A 38 20.53 -1.11 1.00
N PHE A 39 19.45 -1.04 0.22
CA PHE A 39 19.49 -0.87 -1.23
C PHE A 39 19.57 0.60 -1.68
N PHE A 40 18.83 1.51 -1.03
CA PHE A 40 18.75 2.92 -1.42
C PHE A 40 19.50 3.89 -0.47
N GLY A 41 20.05 3.39 0.61
CA GLY A 41 20.90 4.16 1.52
C GLY A 41 20.21 5.40 2.11
N ILE A 42 20.93 6.53 2.07
CA ILE A 42 20.52 7.80 2.70
C ILE A 42 19.24 8.36 2.09
N GLY A 43 19.02 8.21 0.78
CA GLY A 43 17.81 8.71 0.10
C GLY A 43 16.54 8.13 0.70
N SER A 44 16.49 6.81 0.90
CA SER A 44 15.36 6.13 1.52
C SER A 44 15.12 6.58 2.98
N ALA A 45 16.20 6.79 3.74
CA ALA A 45 16.10 7.27 5.11
C ALA A 45 15.51 8.70 5.20
N ILE A 46 15.97 9.60 4.33
CA ILE A 46 15.46 10.98 4.26
C ILE A 46 13.98 10.98 3.88
N VAL A 47 13.59 10.24 2.82
CA VAL A 47 12.20 10.22 2.35
C VAL A 47 11.26 9.62 3.39
N CYS A 48 11.62 8.48 4.01
CA CYS A 48 10.81 7.89 5.07
C CYS A 48 10.71 8.77 6.31
N ALA A 49 11.83 9.33 6.78
CA ALA A 49 11.84 10.19 7.96
C ALA A 49 11.03 11.48 7.75
N THR A 50 11.19 12.12 6.59
CA THR A 50 10.43 13.34 6.26
C THR A 50 8.94 13.07 6.08
N SER A 51 8.57 11.95 5.43
CA SER A 51 7.17 11.55 5.28
C SER A 51 6.50 11.29 6.62
N VAL A 52 7.15 10.54 7.51
CA VAL A 52 6.63 10.27 8.87
C VAL A 52 6.54 11.55 9.68
N ALA A 53 7.60 12.38 9.71
CA ALA A 53 7.61 13.63 10.46
C ALA A 53 6.52 14.60 9.96
N ALA A 54 6.37 14.76 8.64
CA ALA A 54 5.35 15.61 8.05
C ALA A 54 3.93 15.10 8.37
N CYS A 55 3.67 13.80 8.27
CA CYS A 55 2.36 13.22 8.62
C CYS A 55 2.00 13.47 10.10
N VAL A 56 2.94 13.24 11.01
CA VAL A 56 2.73 13.50 12.45
C VAL A 56 2.50 14.98 12.73
N LEU A 57 3.29 15.86 12.12
CA LEU A 57 3.13 17.31 12.26
C LEU A 57 1.79 17.83 11.73
N PHE A 58 1.35 17.35 10.56
CA PHE A 58 0.06 17.73 10.00
C PHE A 58 -1.11 17.23 10.84
N GLU A 59 -1.05 15.99 11.34
CA GLU A 59 -2.09 15.47 12.21
C GLU A 59 -2.18 16.29 13.51
N TRP A 60 -1.04 16.60 14.12
CA TRP A 60 -0.98 17.46 15.30
C TRP A 60 -1.54 18.86 15.02
N ALA A 61 -1.10 19.49 13.92
CA ALA A 61 -1.53 20.84 13.59
C ALA A 61 -3.04 20.91 13.31
N ILE A 62 -3.58 19.97 12.54
CA ILE A 62 -5.01 19.93 12.21
C ILE A 62 -5.84 19.66 13.47
N ASN A 63 -5.45 18.71 14.32
CA ASN A 63 -6.14 18.45 15.57
C ASN A 63 -6.15 19.66 16.49
N LYS A 64 -5.02 20.32 16.66
CA LYS A 64 -4.88 21.45 17.58
C LYS A 64 -5.54 22.72 17.07
N PHE A 65 -5.30 23.10 15.81
CA PHE A 65 -5.70 24.40 15.28
C PHE A 65 -7.06 24.40 14.58
N MET A 66 -7.39 23.33 13.85
CA MET A 66 -8.64 23.25 13.09
C MET A 66 -9.77 22.60 13.89
N LEU A 67 -9.53 21.40 14.44
CA LEU A 67 -10.56 20.65 15.15
C LEU A 67 -10.67 21.03 16.63
N ARG A 68 -9.67 21.73 17.18
CA ARG A 68 -9.60 22.16 18.60
C ARG A 68 -9.88 21.03 19.59
N ASN A 69 -9.47 19.81 19.24
CA ASN A 69 -9.62 18.66 20.10
C ASN A 69 -8.62 18.71 21.25
N GLU A 70 -9.09 18.51 22.49
CA GLU A 70 -8.23 18.42 23.67
C GLU A 70 -7.41 17.12 23.71
N ARG A 71 -7.91 16.06 23.08
CA ARG A 71 -7.22 14.77 23.01
C ARG A 71 -6.35 14.70 21.76
N THR A 72 -5.07 14.44 21.96
CA THR A 72 -4.12 14.21 20.87
C THR A 72 -4.18 12.74 20.43
N THR A 73 -4.39 12.50 19.12
CA THR A 73 -4.40 11.15 18.52
C THR A 73 -3.02 10.71 18.03
N ILE A 74 -1.98 11.50 18.30
CA ILE A 74 -0.62 11.29 17.76
C ILE A 74 -0.01 9.97 18.25
N CYS A 75 -0.35 9.56 19.48
CA CYS A 75 0.23 8.38 20.12
C CYS A 75 -0.37 7.05 19.63
N ASP A 76 -1.42 7.06 18.84
CA ASP A 76 -2.06 5.84 18.33
C ASP A 76 -1.25 5.14 17.22
N GLY A 77 -0.17 5.75 16.75
CA GLY A 77 0.71 5.21 15.70
C GLY A 77 0.19 5.33 14.28
N SER A 78 -1.05 5.78 14.09
CA SER A 78 -1.68 5.84 12.74
C SER A 78 -1.03 6.86 11.80
N ALA A 79 -0.59 8.02 12.31
CA ALA A 79 0.14 9.00 11.50
C ALA A 79 1.52 8.48 11.08
N VAL A 80 2.20 7.79 11.99
CA VAL A 80 3.50 7.15 11.71
C VAL A 80 3.34 6.09 10.64
N LEU A 81 2.33 5.23 10.77
CA LEU A 81 2.03 4.19 9.78
C LEU A 81 1.69 4.79 8.41
N THR A 82 0.84 5.82 8.37
CA THR A 82 0.49 6.52 7.12
C THR A 82 1.73 7.13 6.47
N GLY A 83 2.59 7.79 7.24
CA GLY A 83 3.83 8.36 6.74
C GLY A 83 4.82 7.31 6.23
N LEU A 84 4.94 6.17 6.90
CA LEU A 84 5.80 5.07 6.49
C LEU A 84 5.30 4.43 5.18
N LEU A 85 3.99 4.14 5.09
CA LEU A 85 3.38 3.60 3.88
C LEU A 85 3.46 4.59 2.71
N LEU A 86 3.28 5.89 2.97
CA LEU A 86 3.48 6.92 1.94
C LEU A 86 4.94 6.90 1.47
N GLY A 87 5.91 6.98 2.38
CA GLY A 87 7.34 6.94 2.06
C GLY A 87 7.70 5.72 1.21
N PHE A 88 7.21 4.54 1.55
CA PHE A 88 7.45 3.31 0.79
C PHE A 88 6.92 3.34 -0.65
N ASN A 89 5.97 4.20 -0.95
CA ASN A 89 5.41 4.38 -2.28
C ASN A 89 6.08 5.49 -3.09
N LEU A 90 7.07 6.17 -2.53
CA LEU A 90 7.76 7.28 -3.18
C LEU A 90 9.13 6.83 -3.73
N PRO A 91 9.65 7.51 -4.76
CA PRO A 91 11.04 7.38 -5.18
C PRO A 91 12.00 7.87 -4.08
N SER A 92 13.17 7.23 -3.94
CA SER A 92 14.17 7.60 -2.93
C SER A 92 14.91 8.92 -3.21
N ASN A 93 14.76 9.48 -4.40
CA ASN A 93 15.34 10.77 -4.82
C ASN A 93 14.33 11.92 -4.85
N LEU A 94 13.14 11.73 -4.21
CA LEU A 94 12.09 12.74 -4.28
C LEU A 94 12.43 13.97 -3.42
N PRO A 95 12.30 15.21 -3.95
CA PRO A 95 12.55 16.43 -3.17
C PRO A 95 11.64 16.54 -1.94
N ILE A 96 12.19 17.03 -0.83
CA ILE A 96 11.51 17.11 0.49
C ILE A 96 10.18 17.86 0.40
N TRP A 97 10.12 18.97 -0.34
CA TRP A 97 8.90 19.77 -0.45
C TRP A 97 7.74 19.03 -1.11
N ILE A 98 8.02 18.13 -2.06
CA ILE A 98 6.99 17.26 -2.68
C ILE A 98 6.48 16.26 -1.66
N ILE A 99 7.37 15.67 -0.85
CA ILE A 99 6.99 14.74 0.22
C ILE A 99 6.05 15.41 1.22
N ILE A 100 6.35 16.65 1.61
CA ILE A 100 5.52 17.44 2.53
C ILE A 100 4.12 17.67 1.92
N ILE A 101 4.02 18.00 0.63
CA ILE A 101 2.72 18.14 -0.06
C ILE A 101 1.96 16.81 -0.03
N GLY A 102 2.64 15.69 -0.33
CA GLY A 102 2.03 14.36 -0.27
C GLY A 102 1.49 14.00 1.12
N ALA A 103 2.25 14.31 2.17
CA ALA A 103 1.84 14.11 3.55
C ALA A 103 0.62 15.00 3.93
N LEU A 104 0.57 16.24 3.42
CA LEU A 104 -0.59 17.11 3.60
C LEU A 104 -1.85 16.51 2.97
N PHE A 105 -1.76 15.99 1.74
CA PHE A 105 -2.90 15.32 1.10
C PHE A 105 -3.27 14.02 1.82
N ALA A 106 -2.30 13.23 2.24
CA ALA A 106 -2.55 11.97 2.95
C ALA A 106 -3.29 12.22 4.28
N ILE A 107 -2.78 13.10 5.11
CA ILE A 107 -3.37 13.37 6.42
C ILE A 107 -4.55 14.34 6.32
N GLY A 108 -4.39 15.46 5.65
CA GLY A 108 -5.42 16.50 5.54
C GLY A 108 -6.65 15.99 4.81
N VAL A 109 -6.48 15.58 3.55
CA VAL A 109 -7.60 15.14 2.71
C VAL A 109 -7.98 13.68 2.97
N GLY A 110 -7.00 12.77 3.09
CA GLY A 110 -7.28 11.34 3.20
C GLY A 110 -7.80 10.88 4.57
N LYS A 111 -7.45 11.60 5.66
CA LYS A 111 -7.78 11.17 7.03
C LYS A 111 -8.60 12.19 7.81
N MET A 112 -8.10 13.42 7.96
CA MET A 112 -8.67 14.39 8.91
C MET A 112 -9.97 15.02 8.42
N THR A 113 -10.16 15.19 7.11
CA THR A 113 -11.40 15.70 6.51
C THR A 113 -12.61 14.84 6.85
N TYR A 114 -12.42 13.54 7.03
CA TYR A 114 -13.49 12.60 7.36
C TYR A 114 -13.72 12.42 8.87
N GLY A 115 -12.92 13.09 9.71
CA GLY A 115 -13.05 13.01 11.19
C GLY A 115 -11.96 12.17 11.87
N GLY A 116 -10.88 11.83 11.19
CA GLY A 116 -9.72 11.13 11.76
C GLY A 116 -9.77 9.62 11.61
N LEU A 117 -9.02 8.93 12.48
CA LEU A 117 -8.89 7.48 12.42
C LEU A 117 -10.25 6.78 12.57
N GLY A 118 -10.53 5.82 11.71
CA GLY A 118 -11.76 5.04 11.72
C GLY A 118 -12.88 5.57 10.82
N ASN A 119 -12.76 6.80 10.29
CA ASN A 119 -13.78 7.42 9.44
C ASN A 119 -13.32 7.66 8.00
N ASN A 120 -12.09 7.35 7.67
CA ASN A 120 -11.54 7.55 6.34
C ASN A 120 -12.22 6.66 5.29
N LEU A 121 -12.62 7.27 4.17
CA LEU A 121 -13.24 6.56 3.04
C LEU A 121 -12.19 5.84 2.19
N PHE A 122 -11.00 6.41 2.07
CA PHE A 122 -9.88 5.92 1.28
C PHE A 122 -8.67 5.66 2.17
N ASN A 123 -7.77 4.80 1.72
CA ASN A 123 -6.47 4.64 2.37
C ASN A 123 -5.68 5.96 2.27
N PRO A 124 -5.31 6.59 3.41
CA PRO A 124 -4.71 7.93 3.41
C PRO A 124 -3.36 8.00 2.67
N ALA A 125 -2.50 6.99 2.82
CA ALA A 125 -1.21 6.94 2.15
C ALA A 125 -1.37 6.91 0.62
N LEU A 126 -2.37 6.17 0.12
CA LEU A 126 -2.68 6.09 -1.31
C LEU A 126 -3.29 7.38 -1.84
N VAL A 127 -4.08 8.10 -1.05
CA VAL A 127 -4.58 9.43 -1.42
C VAL A 127 -3.41 10.39 -1.63
N GLY A 128 -2.45 10.42 -0.70
CA GLY A 128 -1.23 11.23 -0.84
C GLY A 128 -0.43 10.85 -2.08
N ARG A 129 -0.18 9.55 -2.32
CA ARG A 129 0.51 9.06 -3.51
C ARG A 129 -0.21 9.44 -4.81
N ALA A 130 -1.52 9.22 -4.89
CA ALA A 130 -2.29 9.54 -6.09
C ALA A 130 -2.27 11.04 -6.39
N ALA A 131 -2.42 11.89 -5.36
CA ALA A 131 -2.31 13.34 -5.50
C ALA A 131 -0.93 13.76 -6.05
N LEU A 132 0.15 13.19 -5.52
CA LEU A 132 1.51 13.47 -6.02
C LEU A 132 1.72 12.98 -7.44
N LEU A 133 1.21 11.80 -7.80
CA LEU A 133 1.37 11.26 -9.15
C LEU A 133 0.65 12.10 -10.21
N VAL A 134 -0.49 12.70 -9.85
CA VAL A 134 -1.24 13.60 -10.73
C VAL A 134 -0.58 14.98 -10.81
N ALA A 135 -0.11 15.52 -9.66
CA ALA A 135 0.47 16.86 -9.60
C ALA A 135 1.93 16.92 -10.11
N PHE A 136 2.72 15.88 -9.85
CA PHE A 136 4.16 15.81 -10.14
C PHE A 136 4.55 14.52 -10.87
N PRO A 137 3.97 14.24 -12.04
CA PRO A 137 4.15 12.95 -12.71
C PRO A 137 5.62 12.66 -13.07
N ALA A 138 6.39 13.66 -13.47
CA ALA A 138 7.79 13.47 -13.83
C ALA A 138 8.63 12.98 -12.66
N GLN A 139 8.53 13.63 -11.51
CA GLN A 139 9.26 13.26 -10.30
C GLN A 139 8.80 11.91 -9.71
N MET A 140 7.51 11.61 -9.84
CA MET A 140 6.91 10.39 -9.31
C MET A 140 7.14 9.13 -10.17
N THR A 141 7.57 9.30 -11.42
CA THR A 141 7.87 8.19 -12.35
C THR A 141 9.35 8.00 -12.61
N THR A 142 10.20 8.77 -11.95
CA THR A 142 11.65 8.70 -12.06
C THR A 142 12.23 7.86 -10.93
N TRP A 143 12.65 6.64 -11.23
CA TRP A 143 13.06 5.66 -10.21
C TRP A 143 14.58 5.52 -10.15
N PRO A 144 15.21 5.70 -8.97
CA PRO A 144 16.63 5.51 -8.80
C PRO A 144 17.06 4.06 -8.96
N LYS A 145 18.28 3.87 -9.49
CA LYS A 145 18.95 2.57 -9.49
C LYS A 145 19.37 2.17 -8.08
N VAL A 146 19.50 0.89 -7.86
CA VAL A 146 19.94 0.31 -6.60
C VAL A 146 21.45 0.49 -6.40
N GLY A 147 21.91 0.53 -5.15
CA GLY A 147 23.34 0.57 -4.80
C GLY A 147 23.93 1.96 -4.65
N GLN A 148 23.15 3.02 -4.84
CA GLN A 148 23.60 4.40 -4.70
C GLN A 148 23.43 4.90 -3.26
N LEU A 149 24.19 4.33 -2.31
CA LEU A 149 23.99 4.51 -0.87
C LEU A 149 24.17 5.96 -0.37
N GLY A 150 25.03 6.75 -1.04
CA GLY A 150 25.32 8.13 -0.66
C GLY A 150 24.59 9.21 -1.47
N SER A 151 23.91 8.84 -2.55
CA SER A 151 23.22 9.79 -3.44
C SER A 151 21.78 10.01 -3.02
N TYR A 152 21.30 11.25 -3.15
CA TYR A 152 19.91 11.59 -2.88
C TYR A 152 19.25 12.19 -4.13
N LEU A 153 19.40 13.49 -4.38
CA LEU A 153 18.76 14.17 -5.52
C LEU A 153 19.43 13.83 -6.87
N ASP A 154 20.73 13.58 -6.86
CA ASP A 154 21.57 13.30 -8.04
C ASP A 154 21.69 11.79 -8.32
N ALA A 155 20.76 10.98 -7.84
CA ALA A 155 20.78 9.56 -8.07
C ALA A 155 20.51 9.22 -9.54
N GLU A 156 21.30 8.32 -10.13
CA GLU A 156 21.04 7.77 -11.47
C GLU A 156 19.72 7.01 -11.48
N THR A 157 18.95 7.17 -12.54
CA THR A 157 17.64 6.55 -12.71
C THR A 157 17.67 5.44 -13.74
N GLY A 158 16.78 4.47 -13.59
CA GLY A 158 16.68 3.34 -14.50
C GLY A 158 15.24 2.95 -14.82
N ALA A 159 15.09 2.04 -15.79
CA ALA A 159 13.78 1.50 -16.13
C ALA A 159 13.36 0.46 -15.09
N THR A 160 12.13 0.59 -14.59
CA THR A 160 11.56 -0.42 -13.68
C THR A 160 11.13 -1.66 -14.44
N PRO A 161 11.07 -2.85 -13.79
CA PRO A 161 10.56 -4.06 -14.43
C PRO A 161 9.17 -3.88 -15.04
N LEU A 162 8.29 -3.11 -14.40
CA LEU A 162 6.97 -2.78 -14.95
C LEU A 162 7.05 -1.90 -16.21
N ALA A 163 8.00 -0.97 -16.29
CA ALA A 163 8.21 -0.16 -17.49
C ALA A 163 8.67 -1.02 -18.66
N ILE A 164 9.58 -1.97 -18.42
CA ILE A 164 10.05 -2.94 -19.41
C ILE A 164 8.89 -3.81 -19.92
N MET A 165 8.09 -4.38 -19.03
CA MET A 165 6.90 -5.17 -19.39
C MET A 165 5.91 -4.36 -20.22
N LYS A 166 5.65 -3.11 -19.83
CA LYS A 166 4.75 -2.23 -20.57
C LYS A 166 5.29 -1.86 -21.95
N GLN A 167 6.59 -1.67 -22.06
CA GLN A 167 7.23 -1.42 -23.35
C GLN A 167 7.11 -2.62 -24.29
N ALA A 168 7.33 -3.85 -23.79
CA ALA A 168 7.15 -5.07 -24.55
C ALA A 168 5.72 -5.19 -25.11
N ILE A 169 4.70 -4.91 -24.29
CA ILE A 169 3.29 -4.94 -24.71
C ILE A 169 3.02 -3.87 -25.79
N LYS A 170 3.57 -2.66 -25.64
CA LYS A 170 3.34 -1.56 -26.60
C LYS A 170 4.02 -1.78 -27.95
N SER A 171 5.25 -2.33 -27.94
CA SER A 171 6.01 -2.62 -29.16
C SER A 171 5.59 -3.93 -29.84
N GLY A 172 4.92 -4.82 -29.10
CA GLY A 172 4.62 -6.18 -29.58
C GLY A 172 5.84 -7.10 -29.66
N ASP A 173 6.97 -6.72 -29.06
CA ASP A 173 8.25 -7.42 -29.13
C ASP A 173 8.55 -8.13 -27.79
N ALA A 174 8.58 -9.46 -27.84
CA ALA A 174 8.86 -10.30 -26.68
C ALA A 174 10.34 -10.26 -26.26
N THR A 175 11.28 -9.88 -27.16
CA THR A 175 12.72 -9.84 -26.83
C THR A 175 13.07 -8.81 -25.76
N ILE A 176 12.22 -7.77 -25.60
CA ILE A 176 12.38 -6.77 -24.54
C ILE A 176 12.26 -7.39 -23.16
N LEU A 177 11.50 -8.49 -23.01
CA LEU A 177 11.34 -9.21 -21.75
C LEU A 177 12.63 -9.92 -21.29
N ASP A 178 13.59 -10.14 -22.18
CA ASP A 178 14.89 -10.73 -21.82
C ASP A 178 15.74 -9.77 -20.94
N GLN A 179 15.38 -8.48 -20.91
CA GLN A 179 16.00 -7.47 -20.04
C GLN A 179 15.45 -7.53 -18.60
N LEU A 180 14.40 -8.33 -18.35
CA LEU A 180 13.86 -8.45 -16.98
C LEU A 180 14.84 -9.22 -16.09
N PRO A 181 15.00 -8.77 -14.82
CA PRO A 181 15.73 -9.54 -13.82
C PRO A 181 15.11 -10.93 -13.62
N SER A 182 15.91 -11.89 -13.17
CA SER A 182 15.39 -13.21 -12.87
C SER A 182 14.32 -13.17 -11.77
N SER A 183 13.43 -14.16 -11.73
CA SER A 183 12.40 -14.22 -10.70
C SER A 183 12.98 -14.29 -9.26
N LEU A 184 14.19 -14.84 -9.10
CA LEU A 184 14.90 -14.87 -7.82
C LEU A 184 15.42 -13.48 -7.44
N ASP A 185 15.97 -12.73 -8.40
CA ASP A 185 16.42 -11.36 -8.17
C ASP A 185 15.25 -10.44 -7.83
N LEU A 186 14.12 -10.59 -8.53
CA LEU A 186 12.87 -9.90 -8.20
C LEU A 186 12.38 -10.24 -6.78
N PHE A 187 12.51 -11.48 -6.36
CA PHE A 187 12.09 -11.92 -5.03
C PHE A 187 12.99 -11.38 -3.91
N LEU A 188 14.30 -11.34 -4.14
CA LEU A 188 15.29 -10.87 -3.17
C LEU A 188 15.53 -9.36 -3.22
N GLY A 189 15.13 -8.69 -4.31
CA GLY A 189 15.28 -7.25 -4.47
C GLY A 189 16.60 -6.85 -5.16
N ASN A 190 17.30 -7.78 -5.79
CA ASN A 190 18.55 -7.50 -6.48
C ASN A 190 18.29 -7.00 -7.92
N HIS A 191 17.96 -5.71 -8.06
CA HIS A 191 17.61 -5.07 -9.32
C HIS A 191 18.65 -4.00 -9.71
N PRO A 192 19.69 -4.31 -10.47
CA PRO A 192 20.75 -3.36 -10.78
C PRO A 192 20.26 -2.16 -11.59
N ASP A 193 19.26 -2.33 -12.46
CA ASP A 193 18.85 -1.32 -13.45
C ASP A 193 17.70 -0.40 -13.01
N GLY A 194 17.04 -0.67 -11.92
CA GLY A 194 15.94 0.15 -11.39
C GLY A 194 14.89 -0.69 -10.69
N ALA A 195 14.59 -0.35 -9.45
CA ALA A 195 13.79 -1.22 -8.58
C ALA A 195 12.33 -0.79 -8.42
N GLY A 196 11.97 0.43 -8.79
CA GLY A 196 10.66 0.99 -8.47
C GLY A 196 10.61 1.67 -7.10
N ALA A 197 9.47 1.61 -6.42
CA ALA A 197 9.30 2.26 -5.11
C ALA A 197 10.07 1.53 -3.99
N MET A 198 10.51 2.31 -3.00
CA MET A 198 11.41 1.83 -1.96
C MET A 198 10.87 0.64 -1.14
N GLY A 199 9.56 0.61 -0.91
CA GLY A 199 8.91 -0.42 -0.11
C GLY A 199 8.61 -1.72 -0.85
N GLU A 200 8.77 -1.75 -2.18
CA GLU A 200 8.41 -2.90 -3.01
C GLU A 200 9.60 -3.71 -3.54
N ILE A 201 10.82 -3.27 -3.21
CA ILE A 201 12.04 -3.84 -3.78
C ILE A 201 12.22 -5.32 -3.45
N CYS A 202 11.88 -5.75 -2.24
CA CYS A 202 12.10 -7.12 -1.77
C CYS A 202 10.78 -7.78 -1.35
N ALA A 203 10.29 -8.70 -2.16
CA ALA A 203 9.08 -9.44 -1.88
C ALA A 203 9.22 -10.34 -0.63
N LEU A 204 10.40 -10.89 -0.38
CA LEU A 204 10.69 -11.71 0.80
C LEU A 204 10.43 -10.92 2.10
N ALA A 205 10.90 -9.67 2.17
CA ALA A 205 10.71 -8.83 3.36
C ALA A 205 9.22 -8.53 3.63
N LEU A 206 8.44 -8.29 2.57
CA LEU A 206 6.98 -8.10 2.66
C LEU A 206 6.25 -9.38 3.08
N LEU A 207 6.69 -10.55 2.60
CA LEU A 207 6.12 -11.84 3.02
C LEU A 207 6.44 -12.17 4.48
N LEU A 208 7.61 -11.80 5.00
CA LEU A 208 7.91 -11.91 6.43
C LEU A 208 6.96 -11.03 7.26
N GLY A 209 6.68 -9.82 6.79
CA GLY A 209 5.67 -8.94 7.39
C GLY A 209 4.27 -9.54 7.35
N LEU A 210 3.87 -10.14 6.22
CA LEU A 210 2.60 -10.86 6.10
C LEU A 210 2.49 -12.02 7.11
N ALA A 211 3.54 -12.85 7.20
CA ALA A 211 3.57 -13.97 8.13
C ALA A 211 3.42 -13.51 9.59
N TYR A 212 4.10 -12.42 9.96
CA TYR A 212 3.95 -11.82 11.28
C TYR A 212 2.52 -11.32 11.55
N MET A 213 1.90 -10.60 10.59
CA MET A 213 0.54 -10.08 10.75
C MET A 213 -0.51 -11.19 10.82
N LEU A 214 -0.34 -12.28 10.06
CA LEU A 214 -1.21 -13.46 10.14
C LEU A 214 -1.04 -14.20 11.46
N TRP A 215 0.19 -14.36 11.95
CA TRP A 215 0.48 -14.99 13.22
C TRP A 215 -0.13 -14.23 14.40
N LYS A 216 -0.02 -12.91 14.38
CA LYS A 216 -0.62 -12.02 15.39
C LYS A 216 -2.14 -11.80 15.19
N LYS A 217 -2.73 -12.36 14.12
CA LYS A 217 -4.14 -12.19 13.75
C LYS A 217 -4.54 -10.72 13.55
N ILE A 218 -3.58 -9.89 13.13
CA ILE A 218 -3.83 -8.48 12.79
C ILE A 218 -4.67 -8.39 11.52
N ILE A 219 -4.38 -9.24 10.52
CA ILE A 219 -5.13 -9.31 9.27
C ILE A 219 -5.61 -10.72 8.99
N THR A 220 -6.56 -10.86 8.05
CA THR A 220 -6.99 -12.15 7.49
C THR A 220 -6.33 -12.39 6.13
N TRP A 221 -6.16 -13.65 5.76
CA TRP A 221 -5.52 -14.07 4.51
C TRP A 221 -6.36 -13.80 3.25
N HIS A 222 -7.68 -13.52 3.40
CA HIS A 222 -8.62 -13.45 2.29
C HIS A 222 -8.25 -12.40 1.25
N ILE A 223 -7.92 -11.16 1.67
CA ILE A 223 -7.60 -10.06 0.76
C ILE A 223 -6.27 -10.29 0.04
N PRO A 224 -5.13 -10.55 0.72
CA PRO A 224 -3.85 -10.76 0.04
C PRO A 224 -3.89 -11.93 -0.95
N VAL A 225 -4.46 -13.06 -0.53
CA VAL A 225 -4.51 -14.26 -1.37
C VAL A 225 -5.44 -14.06 -2.58
N SER A 226 -6.58 -13.40 -2.41
CA SER A 226 -7.49 -13.15 -3.54
C SER A 226 -6.89 -12.18 -4.57
N ILE A 227 -6.17 -11.14 -4.13
CA ILE A 227 -5.47 -10.22 -5.04
C ILE A 227 -4.38 -10.95 -5.81
N ILE A 228 -3.45 -11.59 -5.09
CA ILE A 228 -2.30 -12.29 -5.68
C ILE A 228 -2.78 -13.42 -6.60
N GLY A 229 -3.75 -14.23 -6.14
CA GLY A 229 -4.32 -15.31 -6.92
C GLY A 229 -5.00 -14.86 -8.21
N THR A 230 -5.76 -13.76 -8.16
CA THR A 230 -6.41 -13.20 -9.35
C THR A 230 -5.38 -12.67 -10.35
N VAL A 231 -4.38 -11.94 -9.87
CA VAL A 231 -3.29 -11.45 -10.73
C VAL A 231 -2.53 -12.61 -11.35
N PHE A 232 -2.22 -13.66 -10.57
CA PHE A 232 -1.54 -14.87 -11.06
C PHE A 232 -2.32 -15.56 -12.18
N VAL A 233 -3.61 -15.79 -11.97
CA VAL A 233 -4.47 -16.46 -12.95
C VAL A 233 -4.59 -15.65 -14.23
N ILE A 234 -4.92 -14.36 -14.12
CA ILE A 234 -5.13 -13.52 -15.31
C ILE A 234 -3.83 -13.33 -16.08
N SER A 235 -2.70 -13.00 -15.40
CA SER A 235 -1.41 -12.86 -16.07
C SER A 235 -0.91 -14.17 -16.67
N GLY A 236 -1.23 -15.32 -16.02
CA GLY A 236 -0.96 -16.64 -16.57
C GLY A 236 -1.72 -16.93 -17.86
N LEU A 237 -3.01 -16.66 -17.88
CA LEU A 237 -3.82 -16.79 -19.10
C LEU A 237 -3.34 -15.87 -20.22
N MET A 238 -2.93 -14.64 -19.91
CA MET A 238 -2.39 -13.71 -20.89
C MET A 238 -1.03 -14.18 -21.44
N HIS A 239 -0.15 -14.70 -20.59
CA HIS A 239 1.14 -15.25 -21.00
C HIS A 239 0.98 -16.48 -21.91
N LEU A 240 0.01 -17.34 -21.62
CA LEU A 240 -0.32 -18.48 -22.48
C LEU A 240 -0.91 -18.05 -23.83
N ALA A 241 -1.62 -16.92 -23.88
CA ALA A 241 -2.21 -16.40 -25.10
C ALA A 241 -1.17 -15.73 -26.03
N SER A 242 -0.15 -15.08 -25.45
CA SER A 242 0.90 -14.41 -26.23
C SER A 242 2.20 -14.28 -25.44
N PRO A 243 3.38 -14.56 -26.06
CA PRO A 243 4.69 -14.46 -25.42
C PRO A 243 5.11 -13.01 -25.09
N VAL A 244 4.38 -12.01 -25.57
CA VAL A 244 4.62 -10.59 -25.28
C VAL A 244 4.29 -10.24 -23.81
N TYR A 245 3.43 -11.04 -23.15
CA TYR A 245 3.12 -10.86 -21.74
C TYR A 245 4.15 -11.58 -20.87
N ALA A 246 4.62 -10.90 -19.84
CA ALA A 246 5.63 -11.43 -18.93
C ALA A 246 5.11 -12.63 -18.12
N ASN A 247 6.04 -13.41 -17.56
CA ASN A 247 5.73 -14.52 -16.68
C ASN A 247 4.88 -14.05 -15.47
N PRO A 248 3.82 -14.78 -15.07
CA PRO A 248 2.96 -14.43 -13.94
C PRO A 248 3.70 -14.12 -12.64
N VAL A 249 4.76 -14.89 -12.35
CA VAL A 249 5.58 -14.69 -11.16
C VAL A 249 6.28 -13.32 -11.21
N ALA A 250 6.86 -12.94 -12.37
CA ALA A 250 7.49 -11.64 -12.54
C ALA A 250 6.47 -10.50 -12.39
N VAL A 251 5.24 -10.66 -12.90
CA VAL A 251 4.16 -9.66 -12.76
C VAL A 251 3.76 -9.45 -11.30
N ILE A 252 3.73 -10.51 -10.48
CA ILE A 252 3.40 -10.42 -9.05
C ILE A 252 4.52 -9.77 -8.25
N LEU A 253 5.77 -10.16 -8.55
CA LEU A 253 6.94 -9.67 -7.83
C LEU A 253 7.35 -8.24 -8.24
N SER A 254 6.79 -7.72 -9.33
CA SER A 254 7.11 -6.40 -9.86
C SER A 254 6.11 -5.34 -9.41
N GLY A 255 6.62 -4.18 -9.06
CA GLY A 255 5.83 -3.01 -8.65
C GLY A 255 5.11 -3.21 -7.32
N GLY A 256 4.36 -2.20 -6.90
CA GLY A 256 3.69 -2.12 -5.61
C GLY A 256 2.60 -3.15 -5.32
N LEU A 257 2.51 -4.26 -6.07
CA LEU A 257 1.44 -5.23 -5.89
C LEU A 257 1.53 -5.92 -4.53
N MET A 258 2.72 -6.42 -4.15
CA MET A 258 2.91 -7.10 -2.87
C MET A 258 2.69 -6.15 -1.68
N LEU A 259 3.26 -4.95 -1.71
CA LEU A 259 3.05 -3.94 -0.69
C LEU A 259 1.57 -3.55 -0.58
N GLY A 260 0.93 -3.29 -1.72
CA GLY A 260 -0.48 -2.92 -1.80
C GLY A 260 -1.42 -4.01 -1.32
N ALA A 261 -1.21 -5.26 -1.71
CA ALA A 261 -2.05 -6.39 -1.34
C ALA A 261 -1.95 -6.75 0.15
N ILE A 262 -0.75 -6.63 0.73
CA ILE A 262 -0.48 -7.06 2.10
C ILE A 262 -0.80 -5.95 3.12
N PHE A 263 -0.39 -4.69 2.86
CA PHE A 263 -0.43 -3.64 3.86
C PHE A 263 -1.45 -2.53 3.57
N MET A 264 -1.84 -2.30 2.31
CA MET A 264 -2.70 -1.18 1.94
C MET A 264 -4.15 -1.58 1.69
N ALA A 265 -4.37 -2.72 1.02
CA ALA A 265 -5.72 -3.23 0.77
C ALA A 265 -6.35 -3.84 2.03
N THR A 266 -5.55 -4.16 3.03
CA THR A 266 -5.98 -4.77 4.31
C THR A 266 -6.25 -3.74 5.40
N ASP A 267 -6.34 -2.46 5.07
CA ASP A 267 -6.74 -1.41 6.01
C ASP A 267 -8.14 -1.69 6.57
N TYR A 268 -8.27 -1.65 7.89
CA TYR A 268 -9.50 -2.03 8.61
C TYR A 268 -10.72 -1.20 8.22
N VAL A 269 -10.52 0.08 7.95
CA VAL A 269 -11.60 1.03 7.72
C VAL A 269 -12.11 0.94 6.28
N THR A 270 -11.18 0.77 5.34
CA THR A 270 -11.48 0.86 3.89
C THR A 270 -11.73 -0.49 3.23
N SER A 271 -11.58 -1.61 3.97
CA SER A 271 -11.82 -2.96 3.46
C SER A 271 -13.18 -3.53 3.91
N PRO A 272 -13.76 -4.51 3.18
CA PRO A 272 -15.04 -5.14 3.57
C PRO A 272 -14.94 -5.94 4.86
N MET A 273 -16.04 -5.95 5.64
CA MET A 273 -16.12 -6.62 6.94
C MET A 273 -16.23 -8.14 6.83
N THR A 274 -16.87 -8.67 5.77
CA THR A 274 -17.17 -10.10 5.65
C THR A 274 -16.12 -10.83 4.82
N PRO A 275 -15.77 -12.11 5.16
CA PRO A 275 -14.81 -12.88 4.36
C PRO A 275 -15.18 -12.98 2.89
N LYS A 276 -16.47 -13.17 2.57
CA LYS A 276 -16.96 -13.18 1.18
C LYS A 276 -16.77 -11.82 0.50
N GLY A 277 -17.06 -10.72 1.20
CA GLY A 277 -16.83 -9.36 0.70
C GLY A 277 -15.34 -9.09 0.46
N GLN A 278 -14.47 -9.56 1.35
CA GLN A 278 -13.02 -9.46 1.21
C GLN A 278 -12.49 -10.18 -0.04
N ILE A 279 -13.02 -11.38 -0.36
CA ILE A 279 -12.64 -12.10 -1.57
C ILE A 279 -13.11 -11.33 -2.83
N ILE A 280 -14.36 -10.85 -2.86
CA ILE A 280 -14.89 -10.06 -3.99
C ILE A 280 -14.03 -8.80 -4.19
N TYR A 281 -13.76 -8.08 -3.11
CA TYR A 281 -12.92 -6.89 -3.09
C TYR A 281 -11.52 -7.18 -3.65
N GLY A 282 -10.88 -8.24 -3.19
CA GLY A 282 -9.55 -8.62 -3.64
C GLY A 282 -9.51 -9.08 -5.11
N VAL A 283 -10.51 -9.83 -5.57
CA VAL A 283 -10.63 -10.23 -6.98
C VAL A 283 -10.78 -8.98 -7.86
N CYS A 284 -11.66 -8.06 -7.50
CA CYS A 284 -11.85 -6.82 -8.27
C CYS A 284 -10.57 -5.97 -8.31
N ILE A 285 -9.84 -5.84 -7.20
CA ILE A 285 -8.53 -5.15 -7.18
C ILE A 285 -7.56 -5.83 -8.13
N GLY A 286 -7.46 -7.17 -8.10
CA GLY A 286 -6.57 -7.93 -8.96
C GLY A 286 -6.87 -7.69 -10.46
N VAL A 287 -8.15 -7.75 -10.85
CA VAL A 287 -8.60 -7.47 -12.22
C VAL A 287 -8.24 -6.03 -12.63
N LEU A 288 -8.63 -5.04 -11.82
CA LEU A 288 -8.35 -3.63 -12.10
C LEU A 288 -6.85 -3.36 -12.21
N THR A 289 -6.03 -3.97 -11.36
CA THR A 289 -4.57 -3.82 -11.40
C THR A 289 -4.01 -4.29 -12.74
N ILE A 290 -4.42 -5.46 -13.23
CA ILE A 290 -3.98 -5.96 -14.54
C ILE A 290 -4.46 -5.06 -15.67
N VAL A 291 -5.72 -4.63 -15.65
CA VAL A 291 -6.28 -3.74 -16.67
C VAL A 291 -5.50 -2.42 -16.72
N ILE A 292 -5.24 -1.79 -15.58
CA ILE A 292 -4.51 -0.52 -15.53
C ILE A 292 -3.05 -0.70 -15.95
N ARG A 293 -2.37 -1.78 -15.52
CA ARG A 293 -0.98 -2.05 -15.90
C ARG A 293 -0.81 -2.21 -17.42
N ASN A 294 -1.68 -2.97 -18.07
CA ASN A 294 -1.53 -3.28 -19.48
C ASN A 294 -2.06 -2.16 -20.39
N TRP A 295 -3.20 -1.58 -20.08
CA TRP A 295 -3.87 -0.60 -20.95
C TRP A 295 -3.91 0.83 -20.39
N GLY A 296 -3.64 1.02 -19.11
CA GLY A 296 -3.64 2.35 -18.50
C GLY A 296 -2.45 3.22 -18.90
N ALA A 297 -2.48 4.51 -18.55
CA ALA A 297 -1.39 5.45 -18.80
C ALA A 297 -0.16 5.13 -17.96
N TYR A 298 -0.34 4.84 -16.68
CA TYR A 298 0.73 4.54 -15.74
C TYR A 298 1.00 3.03 -15.62
N PRO A 299 2.27 2.60 -15.45
CA PRO A 299 2.61 1.18 -15.29
C PRO A 299 2.13 0.61 -13.93
N GLU A 300 2.00 1.46 -12.92
CA GLU A 300 1.58 1.07 -11.58
C GLU A 300 0.07 1.22 -11.42
N GLY A 301 -0.65 0.09 -11.44
CA GLY A 301 -2.11 0.09 -11.33
C GLY A 301 -2.65 -0.10 -9.92
N MET A 302 -1.84 -0.66 -9.01
CA MET A 302 -2.31 -1.14 -7.71
C MET A 302 -2.91 -0.05 -6.83
N SER A 303 -2.27 1.12 -6.78
CA SER A 303 -2.74 2.26 -5.97
C SER A 303 -4.13 2.75 -6.39
N PHE A 304 -4.34 2.90 -7.69
CA PHE A 304 -5.64 3.32 -8.23
C PHE A 304 -6.70 2.23 -8.08
N ALA A 305 -6.34 0.96 -8.28
CA ALA A 305 -7.24 -0.17 -8.09
C ALA A 305 -7.78 -0.23 -6.65
N ILE A 306 -6.92 -0.05 -5.65
CA ILE A 306 -7.34 -0.01 -4.24
C ILE A 306 -8.23 1.21 -3.98
N LEU A 307 -7.87 2.41 -4.44
CA LEU A 307 -8.68 3.62 -4.22
C LEU A 307 -10.07 3.49 -4.85
N ILE A 308 -10.17 2.97 -6.07
CA ILE A 308 -11.45 2.70 -6.73
C ILE A 308 -12.27 1.72 -5.88
N MET A 309 -11.67 0.61 -5.46
CA MET A 309 -12.40 -0.40 -4.70
C MET A 309 -12.74 0.04 -3.27
N ASN A 310 -11.96 0.95 -2.67
CA ASN A 310 -12.33 1.58 -1.40
C ASN A 310 -13.67 2.35 -1.53
N ALA A 311 -13.87 3.06 -2.64
CA ALA A 311 -15.14 3.74 -2.91
C ALA A 311 -16.31 2.75 -3.04
N PHE A 312 -16.08 1.52 -3.51
CA PHE A 312 -17.11 0.48 -3.63
C PHE A 312 -17.29 -0.37 -2.36
N THR A 313 -16.43 -0.24 -1.35
CA THR A 313 -16.52 -0.99 -0.09
C THR A 313 -17.88 -0.83 0.61
N PRO A 314 -18.48 0.38 0.73
CA PRO A 314 -19.80 0.52 1.33
C PRO A 314 -20.88 -0.24 0.56
N LEU A 315 -20.77 -0.30 -0.77
CA LEU A 315 -21.69 -1.07 -1.62
C LEU A 315 -21.53 -2.57 -1.34
N ILE A 316 -20.31 -3.10 -1.31
CA ILE A 316 -20.03 -4.51 -0.99
C ILE A 316 -20.60 -4.86 0.39
N ASN A 317 -20.38 -4.02 1.41
CA ASN A 317 -20.90 -4.25 2.75
C ASN A 317 -22.45 -4.22 2.83
N ASN A 318 -23.09 -3.46 1.95
CA ASN A 318 -24.56 -3.42 1.89
C ASN A 318 -25.17 -4.70 1.29
N TYR A 319 -24.52 -5.28 0.28
CA TYR A 319 -25.01 -6.51 -0.37
C TYR A 319 -24.53 -7.79 0.31
N VAL A 320 -23.29 -7.80 0.85
CA VAL A 320 -22.69 -8.97 1.50
C VAL A 320 -22.67 -8.75 3.01
N LYS A 321 -23.87 -8.77 3.61
CA LYS A 321 -24.04 -8.56 5.05
C LYS A 321 -23.56 -9.77 5.87
N PRO A 322 -23.01 -9.56 7.09
CA PRO A 322 -22.80 -10.64 8.03
C PRO A 322 -24.14 -11.24 8.45
N LYS A 323 -24.16 -12.53 8.77
CA LYS A 323 -25.35 -13.17 9.33
C LYS A 323 -25.71 -12.50 10.67
N ARG A 324 -27.01 -12.23 10.86
CA ARG A 324 -27.48 -11.67 12.12
C ARG A 324 -27.38 -12.72 13.23
N PHE A 325 -27.14 -12.26 14.46
CA PHE A 325 -27.18 -13.15 15.61
C PHE A 325 -28.59 -13.73 15.78
N GLY A 326 -28.68 -15.06 15.91
CA GLY A 326 -29.97 -15.76 16.01
C GLY A 326 -30.66 -16.13 14.67
N GLU A 327 -30.08 -15.80 13.52
CA GLU A 327 -30.57 -16.33 12.23
C GLU A 327 -30.29 -17.83 12.13
N GLU A 328 -31.34 -18.67 12.02
CA GLU A 328 -31.20 -20.08 11.73
C GLU A 328 -30.57 -20.30 10.36
N VAL A 329 -29.54 -21.14 10.32
CA VAL A 329 -28.92 -21.56 9.06
C VAL A 329 -29.90 -22.49 8.36
N LYS A 330 -30.68 -21.99 7.38
CA LYS A 330 -31.36 -22.90 6.44
C LYS A 330 -30.29 -23.76 5.78
N LYS A 331 -30.29 -25.05 6.15
CA LYS A 331 -29.45 -26.07 5.52
C LYS A 331 -29.80 -26.26 4.07
#